data_988638867ab5fc78cb3a904cb10e6a0a
#
_entry.id   988638867ab5fc78cb3a904cb10e6a0a
#
_cell.length_a   1.000
_cell.length_b   1.000
_cell.length_c   1.000
_cell.angle_alpha   90.00
_cell.angle_beta   90.00
_cell.angle_gamma   90.00
#
_symmetry.space_group_name_H-M   'P 1'
#
loop_
_entity.id
_entity.type
_entity.pdbx_description
1 polymer ?
#
loop_
_entity_poly.entity_id
_entity_poly.type
_entity_poly.pdbx_seq_one_letter_code
_entity_poly.pdbx_strand_id
1 'polypeptide(L)'
;MMMTKILQKVANIWFGARNLAIDVVGGMHTQMMVSGALAFALAGVVPGTAHGGGMQPEQVSFPSLDKGKSGGALTLDGYLFKPDSREPLPAVVMFHGCAGAISVNTGRITSRFTNMAQLLNDMGYAVLIVDSFNPRGVKQICTVPLADRDIKNRHRIMDAYGALQYLNSRPDIVAGKVGAIGFSHGGSGALSAMDATTDAYGRSGQKFAAAVAMYPGCGWQSRKQPEFSAYGPLLILAGEKDDWTPVEPCRTLAVRSQQRNEPVELVVYPGAYHAFDSVSEVYVRKDVPNGVNGTAGVHVGANPAAREAAYKRVREFFHEHLGR
;
A
#
# COMPACT_ATOMS: atom_id res chain seq x y z
N MET A 1 -21.51 27.13 -46.86
CA MET A 1 -22.67 28.00 -46.83
C MET A 1 -23.46 27.73 -45.56
N MET A 2 -23.56 28.76 -44.72
CA MET A 2 -24.38 28.87 -43.48
C MET A 2 -23.94 27.99 -42.31
N MET A 3 -23.68 28.44 -41.10
CA MET A 3 -23.57 29.76 -40.43
C MET A 3 -22.94 29.48 -39.08
N THR A 4 -21.85 29.96 -38.74
CA THR A 4 -21.43 31.13 -37.90
C THR A 4 -22.54 31.72 -37.02
N LYS A 5 -22.18 31.93 -35.77
CA LYS A 5 -22.80 32.68 -34.66
C LYS A 5 -23.61 31.87 -33.66
N ILE A 6 -22.99 31.63 -32.48
CA ILE A 6 -23.38 32.31 -31.23
C ILE A 6 -22.15 32.29 -30.31
N LEU A 7 -21.49 33.43 -30.26
CA LEU A 7 -20.53 33.84 -29.23
C LEU A 7 -21.19 34.95 -28.41
N GLN A 8 -20.83 35.02 -27.14
CA GLN A 8 -20.94 36.17 -26.25
C GLN A 8 -22.30 36.50 -25.62
N LYS A 9 -22.35 36.17 -24.36
CA LYS A 9 -22.90 36.92 -23.20
C LYS A 9 -22.75 35.99 -22.00
N VAL A 10 -21.95 36.25 -21.01
CA VAL A 10 -22.12 37.19 -19.90
C VAL A 10 -20.75 37.41 -19.25
N ALA A 11 -20.24 38.62 -19.33
CA ALA A 11 -19.26 39.14 -18.41
C ALA A 11 -19.94 40.31 -17.64
N ASN A 12 -19.46 40.53 -16.42
CA ASN A 12 -19.73 41.69 -15.56
C ASN A 12 -20.96 41.61 -14.63
N ILE A 13 -20.63 41.52 -13.36
CA ILE A 13 -21.26 42.15 -12.17
C ILE A 13 -20.40 41.63 -10.98
N TRP A 14 -19.72 42.29 -10.12
CA TRP A 14 -19.61 43.66 -9.67
C TRP A 14 -18.45 43.76 -8.68
N PHE A 15 -17.52 44.71 -8.88
CA PHE A 15 -16.62 45.26 -7.86
C PHE A 15 -17.40 46.24 -6.98
N GLY A 16 -17.26 46.15 -5.67
CA GLY A 16 -17.80 47.08 -4.70
C GLY A 16 -16.95 47.18 -3.45
N ALA A 17 -15.84 47.94 -3.54
CA ALA A 17 -15.10 48.40 -2.35
C ALA A 17 -15.90 49.49 -1.65
N ARG A 18 -16.04 49.41 -0.33
CA ARG A 18 -16.40 50.56 0.52
C ARG A 18 -15.38 50.67 1.65
N ASN A 19 -14.54 51.69 1.51
CA ASN A 19 -13.76 52.31 2.60
C ASN A 19 -14.73 52.97 3.58
N LEU A 20 -14.56 52.72 4.87
CA LEU A 20 -15.10 53.61 5.91
C LEU A 20 -13.92 54.11 6.74
N ALA A 21 -13.63 55.39 6.58
CA ALA A 21 -12.79 56.16 7.50
C ALA A 21 -13.63 56.54 8.72
N ILE A 22 -13.06 56.41 9.91
CA ILE A 22 -13.63 56.96 11.14
C ILE A 22 -12.62 57.97 11.70
N ASP A 23 -13.09 59.21 11.81
CA ASP A 23 -12.41 60.39 12.33
C ASP A 23 -12.11 60.25 13.83
N VAL A 24 -10.95 60.76 14.20
CA VAL A 24 -10.48 60.98 15.56
C VAL A 24 -11.01 62.33 16.05
N VAL A 25 -11.77 62.36 17.12
CA VAL A 25 -12.00 63.58 17.90
C VAL A 25 -11.57 63.34 19.32
N GLY A 26 -10.64 64.17 19.74
CA GLY A 26 -10.04 64.19 21.04
C GLY A 26 -10.98 64.73 22.16
N GLY A 27 -10.73 64.29 23.35
CA GLY A 27 -11.37 64.78 24.58
C GLY A 27 -10.53 64.33 25.80
N MET A 28 -9.67 65.24 26.30
CA MET A 28 -9.03 65.15 27.61
C MET A 28 -10.07 65.27 28.73
N HIS A 29 -10.05 64.39 29.73
CA HIS A 29 -10.32 64.76 31.16
C HIS A 29 -9.83 63.70 32.15
N THR A 30 -8.85 64.09 32.90
CA THR A 30 -8.66 63.97 34.37
C THR A 30 -8.73 62.62 35.12
N GLN A 31 -7.62 62.36 35.78
CA GLN A 31 -7.24 61.31 36.75
C GLN A 31 -8.31 60.94 37.76
N MET A 32 -8.40 59.63 38.05
CA MET A 32 -8.62 59.18 39.42
C MET A 32 -7.92 57.82 39.61
N MET A 33 -6.93 57.83 40.53
CA MET A 33 -6.22 56.61 40.94
C MET A 33 -7.14 55.78 41.82
N VAL A 34 -7.33 54.52 41.45
CA VAL A 34 -7.78 53.48 42.36
C VAL A 34 -6.85 52.25 42.18
N SER A 35 -6.02 52.06 43.20
CA SER A 35 -5.14 50.88 43.29
C SER A 35 -6.01 49.65 43.61
N GLY A 36 -6.25 48.83 42.62
CA GLY A 36 -6.83 47.50 42.76
C GLY A 36 -5.84 46.48 42.22
N ALA A 37 -5.14 45.75 43.09
CA ALA A 37 -4.31 44.63 42.71
C ALA A 37 -5.18 43.49 42.20
N LEU A 38 -5.30 43.36 40.85
CA LEU A 38 -5.84 42.15 40.22
C LEU A 38 -4.66 41.22 39.93
N ALA A 39 -4.58 40.12 40.67
CA ALA A 39 -3.73 38.99 40.35
C ALA A 39 -4.22 38.33 39.06
N PHE A 40 -3.58 38.62 37.94
CA PHE A 40 -3.75 37.82 36.73
C PHE A 40 -3.04 36.49 36.92
N ALA A 41 -3.86 35.41 37.10
CA ALA A 41 -3.38 34.05 36.92
C ALA A 41 -3.07 33.88 35.42
N LEU A 42 -1.79 33.92 35.05
CA LEU A 42 -1.28 33.47 33.76
C LEU A 42 -1.54 31.97 33.65
N ALA A 43 -2.68 31.57 33.14
CA ALA A 43 -2.85 30.23 32.63
C ALA A 43 -1.87 30.05 31.45
N GLY A 44 -0.76 29.41 31.73
CA GLY A 44 0.23 29.05 30.74
C GLY A 44 -0.46 28.16 29.67
N VAL A 45 -0.72 28.71 28.51
CA VAL A 45 -0.99 27.94 27.31
C VAL A 45 0.33 27.22 27.00
N VAL A 46 0.43 25.96 27.44
CA VAL A 46 1.48 25.05 26.97
C VAL A 46 1.24 24.88 25.47
N PRO A 47 2.16 25.36 24.60
CA PRO A 47 2.03 25.07 23.18
C PRO A 47 2.13 23.56 23.05
N GLY A 48 1.01 22.92 22.64
CA GLY A 48 1.02 21.54 22.22
C GLY A 48 2.08 21.41 21.14
N THR A 49 3.17 20.73 21.43
CA THR A 49 4.17 20.35 20.45
C THR A 49 3.43 19.46 19.44
N ALA A 50 3.08 20.05 18.29
CA ALA A 50 2.70 19.27 17.13
C ALA A 50 3.90 18.38 16.81
N HIS A 51 3.86 17.14 17.24
CA HIS A 51 4.81 16.11 16.84
C HIS A 51 4.58 15.85 15.36
N GLY A 52 5.31 16.58 14.54
CA GLY A 52 5.56 16.22 13.13
C GLY A 52 6.50 15.02 13.02
N GLY A 53 6.34 14.02 13.91
CA GLY A 53 7.03 12.74 13.85
C GLY A 53 6.29 11.85 12.87
N GLY A 54 6.90 11.55 11.72
CA GLY A 54 6.43 10.47 10.86
C GLY A 54 6.23 9.21 11.73
N MET A 55 5.16 8.48 11.47
CA MET A 55 4.76 7.29 12.23
C MET A 55 5.91 6.28 12.28
N GLN A 56 6.43 6.02 13.47
CA GLN A 56 7.51 5.05 13.68
C GLN A 56 6.89 3.66 13.87
N PRO A 57 7.32 2.64 13.11
CA PRO A 57 6.81 1.30 13.28
C PRO A 57 7.37 0.63 14.54
N GLU A 58 6.56 -0.22 15.14
CA GLU A 58 7.02 -1.25 16.06
C GLU A 58 7.81 -2.29 15.25
N GLN A 59 9.07 -2.54 15.61
CA GLN A 59 9.82 -3.65 15.04
C GLN A 59 9.41 -4.94 15.73
N VAL A 60 9.03 -5.94 14.92
CA VAL A 60 8.53 -7.23 15.40
C VAL A 60 9.26 -8.37 14.70
N SER A 61 9.31 -9.52 15.37
CA SER A 61 9.83 -10.75 14.78
C SER A 61 8.83 -11.89 14.98
N PHE A 62 8.67 -12.71 13.97
CA PHE A 62 7.70 -13.82 13.98
C PHE A 62 8.17 -14.97 13.06
N PRO A 63 7.73 -16.22 13.32
CA PRO A 63 8.13 -17.35 12.50
C PRO A 63 7.45 -17.33 11.14
N SER A 64 8.21 -17.62 10.07
CA SER A 64 7.66 -18.09 8.79
C SER A 64 7.18 -19.54 8.92
N LEU A 65 6.25 -19.95 8.05
CA LEU A 65 5.99 -21.40 7.86
C LEU A 65 7.09 -22.09 7.02
N ASP A 66 8.02 -21.30 6.47
CA ASP A 66 9.20 -21.79 5.75
C ASP A 66 10.30 -22.22 6.73
N LYS A 67 11.22 -23.04 6.22
CA LYS A 67 12.43 -23.44 6.97
C LYS A 67 13.62 -22.60 6.51
N GLY A 68 14.48 -22.23 7.44
CA GLY A 68 15.78 -21.63 7.13
C GLY A 68 16.70 -22.61 6.39
N LYS A 69 17.82 -22.11 5.86
CA LYS A 69 18.82 -22.91 5.14
C LYS A 69 19.37 -24.09 5.98
N SER A 70 19.40 -23.95 7.30
CA SER A 70 19.80 -25.01 8.24
C SER A 70 18.70 -26.02 8.56
N GLY A 71 17.51 -25.90 7.96
CA GLY A 71 16.34 -26.75 8.22
C GLY A 71 15.55 -26.40 9.48
N GLY A 72 16.02 -25.46 10.30
CA GLY A 72 15.30 -24.93 11.46
C GLY A 72 14.21 -23.93 11.10
N ALA A 73 13.44 -23.45 12.09
CA ALA A 73 12.45 -22.39 11.91
C ALA A 73 13.13 -21.11 11.41
N LEU A 74 12.53 -20.48 10.42
CA LEU A 74 12.95 -19.17 9.93
C LEU A 74 12.16 -18.09 10.66
N THR A 75 12.87 -17.20 11.36
CA THR A 75 12.28 -15.99 11.94
C THR A 75 12.36 -14.86 10.92
N LEU A 76 11.27 -14.16 10.72
CA LEU A 76 11.18 -12.98 9.87
C LEU A 76 11.16 -11.72 10.73
N ASP A 77 11.67 -10.65 10.17
CA ASP A 77 11.49 -9.30 10.71
C ASP A 77 10.28 -8.64 10.06
N GLY A 78 9.61 -7.78 10.81
CA GLY A 78 8.50 -6.99 10.34
C GLY A 78 8.45 -5.60 10.98
N TYR A 79 7.74 -4.71 10.31
CA TYR A 79 7.54 -3.33 10.73
C TYR A 79 6.04 -3.09 10.85
N LEU A 80 5.54 -3.03 12.08
CA LEU A 80 4.12 -2.88 12.38
C LEU A 80 3.78 -1.41 12.62
N PHE A 81 3.01 -0.85 11.72
CA PHE A 81 2.42 0.49 11.82
C PHE A 81 1.02 0.37 12.37
N LYS A 82 0.68 1.11 13.41
CA LYS A 82 -0.66 1.10 14.00
C LYS A 82 -1.12 2.51 14.29
N PRO A 83 -2.39 2.85 13.99
CA PRO A 83 -3.00 4.03 14.57
C PRO A 83 -3.24 3.83 16.07
N ASP A 84 -3.26 4.91 16.84
CA ASP A 84 -3.65 4.85 18.24
C ASP A 84 -5.11 4.38 18.34
N SER A 85 -5.33 3.31 19.10
CA SER A 85 -6.67 2.73 19.31
C SER A 85 -6.73 2.01 20.64
N ARG A 86 -7.85 2.15 21.33
CA ARG A 86 -8.16 1.35 22.52
C ARG A 86 -8.82 0.02 22.17
N GLU A 87 -9.41 -0.06 20.99
CA GLU A 87 -10.06 -1.25 20.47
C GLU A 87 -9.14 -2.02 19.54
N PRO A 88 -9.28 -3.35 19.46
CA PRO A 88 -8.57 -4.14 18.47
C PRO A 88 -8.84 -3.65 17.04
N LEU A 89 -7.82 -3.72 16.19
CA LEU A 89 -7.84 -3.21 14.82
C LEU A 89 -7.91 -4.35 13.81
N PRO A 90 -8.63 -4.22 12.70
CA PRO A 90 -8.36 -5.05 11.53
C PRO A 90 -6.95 -4.72 11.02
N ALA A 91 -6.34 -5.66 10.29
CA ALA A 91 -4.95 -5.50 9.88
C ALA A 91 -4.72 -5.87 8.40
N VAL A 92 -3.61 -5.37 7.84
CA VAL A 92 -3.15 -5.70 6.49
C VAL A 92 -1.69 -6.12 6.54
N VAL A 93 -1.39 -7.31 6.06
CA VAL A 93 -0.01 -7.77 5.81
C VAL A 93 0.46 -7.21 4.47
N MET A 94 1.61 -6.53 4.45
CA MET A 94 2.15 -5.89 3.25
C MET A 94 3.44 -6.58 2.79
N PHE A 95 3.48 -6.96 1.50
CA PHE A 95 4.61 -7.64 0.88
C PHE A 95 5.35 -6.74 -0.11
N HIS A 96 6.64 -6.54 0.13
CA HIS A 96 7.54 -5.80 -0.76
C HIS A 96 7.79 -6.52 -2.08
N GLY A 97 8.17 -5.76 -3.11
CA GLY A 97 8.59 -6.27 -4.41
C GLY A 97 9.99 -6.90 -4.41
N CYS A 98 10.55 -7.11 -5.62
CA CYS A 98 11.87 -7.72 -5.79
C CYS A 98 13.04 -6.89 -5.22
N ALA A 99 12.82 -5.60 -4.94
CA ALA A 99 13.84 -4.70 -4.39
C ALA A 99 14.01 -4.80 -2.85
N GLY A 100 13.18 -5.59 -2.16
CA GLY A 100 13.17 -5.68 -0.71
C GLY A 100 12.26 -4.65 -0.03
N ALA A 101 12.06 -4.78 1.28
CA ALA A 101 11.34 -3.83 2.11
C ALA A 101 12.22 -2.59 2.42
N ILE A 102 13.50 -2.85 2.61
CA ILE A 102 14.51 -1.86 2.98
C ILE A 102 15.28 -1.42 1.74
N SER A 103 15.32 -0.12 1.51
CA SER A 103 16.11 0.48 0.43
C SER A 103 17.61 0.19 0.64
N VAL A 104 18.26 -0.40 -0.33
CA VAL A 104 19.72 -0.67 -0.29
C VAL A 104 20.55 0.61 -0.24
N ASN A 105 19.99 1.74 -0.71
CA ASN A 105 20.69 3.02 -0.77
C ASN A 105 20.59 3.81 0.54
N THR A 106 19.49 3.68 1.27
CA THR A 106 19.21 4.52 2.46
C THR A 106 19.16 3.73 3.77
N GLY A 107 19.08 2.40 3.70
CA GLY A 107 18.88 1.55 4.90
C GLY A 107 17.52 1.73 5.58
N ARG A 108 16.60 2.46 4.97
CA ARG A 108 15.24 2.74 5.51
C ARG A 108 14.18 1.98 4.76
N ILE A 109 13.02 1.79 5.38
CA ILE A 109 11.83 1.28 4.70
C ILE A 109 11.53 2.16 3.49
N THR A 110 11.29 1.55 2.34
CA THR A 110 10.99 2.28 1.09
C THR A 110 9.72 3.12 1.26
N SER A 111 9.77 4.40 0.85
CA SER A 111 8.67 5.36 1.01
C SER A 111 7.33 4.90 0.40
N ARG A 112 7.35 4.11 -0.66
CA ARG A 112 6.13 3.49 -1.21
C ARG A 112 5.37 2.69 -0.15
N PHE A 113 6.08 1.91 0.66
CA PHE A 113 5.46 1.08 1.69
C PHE A 113 5.00 1.90 2.88
N THR A 114 5.77 2.88 3.32
CA THR A 114 5.35 3.78 4.40
C THR A 114 4.16 4.65 4.00
N ASN A 115 4.09 5.10 2.75
CA ASN A 115 2.95 5.87 2.23
C ASN A 115 1.68 5.01 2.15
N MET A 116 1.78 3.75 1.71
CA MET A 116 0.65 2.82 1.70
C MET A 116 0.26 2.43 3.14
N ALA A 117 1.22 2.26 4.04
CA ALA A 117 0.94 2.01 5.45
C ALA A 117 0.19 3.19 6.08
N GLN A 118 0.62 4.44 5.80
CA GLN A 118 -0.09 5.64 6.25
C GLN A 118 -1.53 5.67 5.72
N LEU A 119 -1.72 5.46 4.42
CA LEU A 119 -3.05 5.42 3.81
C LEU A 119 -3.99 4.42 4.50
N LEU A 120 -3.49 3.22 4.81
CA LEU A 120 -4.28 2.19 5.48
C LEU A 120 -4.48 2.47 6.98
N ASN A 121 -3.49 3.08 7.65
CA ASN A 121 -3.64 3.53 9.03
C ASN A 121 -4.67 4.66 9.16
N ASP A 122 -4.74 5.59 8.20
CA ASP A 122 -5.76 6.64 8.16
C ASP A 122 -7.18 6.07 8.04
N MET A 123 -7.30 4.83 7.52
CA MET A 123 -8.54 4.07 7.49
C MET A 123 -8.78 3.23 8.76
N GLY A 124 -7.84 3.26 9.72
CA GLY A 124 -7.94 2.52 10.98
C GLY A 124 -7.46 1.07 10.90
N TYR A 125 -6.65 0.69 9.93
CA TYR A 125 -6.03 -0.63 9.86
C TYR A 125 -4.62 -0.62 10.44
N ALA A 126 -4.23 -1.66 11.18
CA ALA A 126 -2.83 -1.94 11.46
C ALA A 126 -2.17 -2.50 10.18
N VAL A 127 -0.90 -2.15 9.93
CA VAL A 127 -0.17 -2.60 8.73
C VAL A 127 1.15 -3.23 9.13
N LEU A 128 1.34 -4.50 8.80
CA LEU A 128 2.58 -5.23 9.01
C LEU A 128 3.35 -5.36 7.69
N ILE A 129 4.42 -4.60 7.53
CA ILE A 129 5.36 -4.76 6.42
C ILE A 129 6.30 -5.92 6.76
N VAL A 130 6.26 -6.99 5.94
CA VAL A 130 7.08 -8.19 6.15
C VAL A 130 8.40 -8.05 5.40
N ASP A 131 9.52 -8.24 6.08
CA ASP A 131 10.83 -8.38 5.45
C ASP A 131 11.13 -9.85 5.18
N SER A 132 10.88 -10.29 3.98
CA SER A 132 11.16 -11.67 3.56
C SER A 132 12.61 -11.90 3.13
N PHE A 133 13.42 -10.84 2.96
CA PHE A 133 14.71 -10.94 2.31
C PHE A 133 15.90 -10.87 3.28
N ASN A 134 15.97 -9.85 4.14
CA ASN A 134 17.10 -9.70 5.05
C ASN A 134 17.31 -10.91 5.97
N PRO A 135 16.27 -11.55 6.56
CA PRO A 135 16.45 -12.77 7.37
C PRO A 135 17.05 -13.97 6.58
N ARG A 136 16.96 -13.92 5.25
CA ARG A 136 17.58 -14.91 4.35
C ARG A 136 18.96 -14.48 3.81
N GLY A 137 19.48 -13.34 4.27
CA GLY A 137 20.77 -12.77 3.79
C GLY A 137 20.68 -12.19 2.37
N VAL A 138 19.47 -11.85 1.89
CA VAL A 138 19.24 -11.30 0.55
C VAL A 138 18.69 -9.88 0.68
N LYS A 139 19.23 -8.93 -0.08
CA LYS A 139 18.73 -7.55 -0.09
C LYS A 139 17.74 -7.28 -1.22
N GLN A 140 17.96 -7.86 -2.39
CA GLN A 140 17.12 -7.70 -3.58
C GLN A 140 17.29 -8.89 -4.53
N ILE A 141 16.30 -9.12 -5.39
CA ILE A 141 16.31 -10.17 -6.42
C ILE A 141 15.88 -9.66 -7.80
N CYS A 142 15.75 -8.33 -7.98
CA CYS A 142 15.31 -7.73 -9.25
C CYS A 142 16.26 -8.07 -10.41
N THR A 143 17.57 -8.08 -10.13
CA THR A 143 18.63 -8.33 -11.11
C THR A 143 18.99 -9.81 -11.27
N VAL A 144 18.30 -10.68 -10.54
CA VAL A 144 18.53 -12.14 -10.58
C VAL A 144 17.54 -12.80 -11.54
N PRO A 145 17.99 -13.61 -12.52
CA PRO A 145 17.11 -14.40 -13.38
C PRO A 145 16.13 -15.27 -12.57
N LEU A 146 14.91 -15.47 -13.05
CA LEU A 146 13.88 -16.23 -12.32
C LEU A 146 14.32 -17.65 -11.94
N ALA A 147 15.09 -18.30 -12.79
CA ALA A 147 15.62 -19.64 -12.56
C ALA A 147 16.59 -19.69 -11.36
N ASP A 148 17.41 -18.64 -11.21
CA ASP A 148 18.52 -18.56 -10.25
C ASP A 148 18.11 -17.96 -8.90
N ARG A 149 16.87 -17.52 -8.75
CA ARG A 149 16.37 -16.94 -7.49
C ARG A 149 16.26 -17.99 -6.40
N ASP A 150 16.94 -17.77 -5.28
CA ASP A 150 16.77 -18.55 -4.04
C ASP A 150 15.38 -18.34 -3.46
N ILE A 151 14.91 -17.08 -3.45
CA ILE A 151 13.59 -16.72 -2.91
C ILE A 151 12.57 -16.76 -4.04
N LYS A 152 11.75 -17.81 -4.03
CA LYS A 152 10.66 -18.07 -4.98
C LYS A 152 9.32 -17.74 -4.36
N ASN A 153 8.28 -17.75 -5.17
CA ASN A 153 6.91 -17.43 -4.73
C ASN A 153 6.44 -18.30 -3.55
N ARG A 154 6.82 -19.59 -3.52
CA ARG A 154 6.49 -20.49 -2.40
C ARG A 154 6.96 -19.97 -1.04
N HIS A 155 8.16 -19.36 -0.97
CA HIS A 155 8.69 -18.79 0.29
C HIS A 155 7.84 -17.59 0.72
N ARG A 156 7.39 -16.75 -0.26
CA ARG A 156 6.53 -15.60 0.01
C ARG A 156 5.16 -16.02 0.58
N ILE A 157 4.61 -17.14 0.09
CA ILE A 157 3.37 -17.70 0.61
C ILE A 157 3.56 -18.16 2.06
N MET A 158 4.65 -18.87 2.36
CA MET A 158 4.96 -19.32 3.73
C MET A 158 5.16 -18.13 4.69
N ASP A 159 5.81 -17.07 4.23
CA ASP A 159 5.97 -15.82 5.00
C ASP A 159 4.63 -15.13 5.23
N ALA A 160 3.74 -15.14 4.23
CA ALA A 160 2.41 -14.58 4.33
C ALA A 160 1.60 -15.22 5.45
N TYR A 161 1.59 -16.55 5.48
CA TYR A 161 0.86 -17.28 6.51
C TYR A 161 1.51 -17.21 7.89
N GLY A 162 2.85 -17.09 7.99
CA GLY A 162 3.52 -16.78 9.23
C GLY A 162 3.09 -15.41 9.80
N ALA A 163 3.05 -14.39 8.94
CA ALA A 163 2.57 -13.05 9.31
C ALA A 163 1.09 -13.05 9.71
N LEU A 164 0.25 -13.81 9.00
CA LEU A 164 -1.17 -13.96 9.31
C LEU A 164 -1.37 -14.59 10.69
N GLN A 165 -0.65 -15.68 10.99
CA GLN A 165 -0.70 -16.34 12.31
C GLN A 165 -0.25 -15.39 13.42
N TYR A 166 0.84 -14.65 13.19
CA TYR A 166 1.35 -13.66 14.13
C TYR A 166 0.31 -12.58 14.44
N LEU A 167 -0.30 -11.97 13.40
CA LEU A 167 -1.32 -10.94 13.61
C LEU A 167 -2.56 -11.48 14.32
N ASN A 168 -3.05 -12.66 13.93
CA ASN A 168 -4.22 -13.27 14.57
C ASN A 168 -3.97 -13.70 16.04
N SER A 169 -2.71 -13.83 16.46
CA SER A 169 -2.37 -14.13 17.86
C SER A 169 -2.29 -12.89 18.75
N ARG A 170 -2.30 -11.68 18.17
CA ARG A 170 -2.18 -10.43 18.91
C ARG A 170 -3.53 -9.99 19.51
N PRO A 171 -3.58 -9.57 20.77
CA PRO A 171 -4.83 -9.10 21.41
C PRO A 171 -5.32 -7.75 20.86
N ASP A 172 -4.43 -6.96 20.24
CA ASP A 172 -4.74 -5.65 19.65
C ASP A 172 -5.14 -5.75 18.16
N ILE A 173 -5.32 -6.97 17.62
CA ILE A 173 -5.78 -7.24 16.25
C ILE A 173 -7.07 -8.05 16.29
N VAL A 174 -8.04 -7.69 15.44
CA VAL A 174 -9.28 -8.44 15.29
C VAL A 174 -8.99 -9.72 14.50
N ALA A 175 -9.02 -10.86 15.18
CA ALA A 175 -8.79 -12.16 14.56
C ALA A 175 -9.77 -12.40 13.39
N GLY A 176 -9.25 -12.92 12.29
CA GLY A 176 -10.03 -13.14 11.05
C GLY A 176 -10.31 -11.88 10.22
N LYS A 177 -9.91 -10.69 10.68
CA LYS A 177 -9.98 -9.42 9.93
C LYS A 177 -8.60 -8.98 9.45
N VAL A 178 -7.85 -9.92 8.88
CA VAL A 178 -6.51 -9.67 8.34
C VAL A 178 -6.55 -9.81 6.82
N GLY A 179 -6.25 -8.72 6.13
CA GLY A 179 -6.06 -8.69 4.67
C GLY A 179 -4.59 -8.80 4.28
N ALA A 180 -4.32 -8.89 2.98
CA ALA A 180 -2.99 -8.85 2.40
C ALA A 180 -2.89 -7.82 1.27
N ILE A 181 -1.75 -7.13 1.15
CA ILE A 181 -1.41 -6.33 -0.03
C ILE A 181 0.03 -6.61 -0.44
N GLY A 182 0.28 -6.73 -1.74
CA GLY A 182 1.63 -6.96 -2.21
C GLY A 182 1.93 -6.21 -3.51
N PHE A 183 3.22 -5.92 -3.74
CA PHE A 183 3.70 -5.14 -4.87
C PHE A 183 4.64 -5.97 -5.74
N SER A 184 4.40 -6.07 -7.05
CA SER A 184 5.26 -6.81 -7.99
C SER A 184 5.45 -8.26 -7.55
N HIS A 185 6.68 -8.69 -7.23
CA HIS A 185 6.97 -10.01 -6.65
C HIS A 185 6.19 -10.28 -5.35
N GLY A 186 5.98 -9.25 -4.51
CA GLY A 186 5.09 -9.32 -3.36
C GLY A 186 3.62 -9.41 -3.74
N GLY A 187 3.22 -8.78 -4.86
CA GLY A 187 1.89 -8.91 -5.44
C GLY A 187 1.61 -10.35 -5.89
N SER A 188 2.59 -11.00 -6.53
CA SER A 188 2.51 -12.44 -6.83
C SER A 188 2.39 -13.29 -5.56
N GLY A 189 3.07 -12.88 -4.47
CA GLY A 189 2.95 -13.53 -3.15
C GLY A 189 1.56 -13.39 -2.54
N ALA A 190 1.02 -12.17 -2.52
CA ALA A 190 -0.33 -11.89 -2.01
C ALA A 190 -1.42 -12.65 -2.81
N LEU A 191 -1.32 -12.62 -4.14
CA LEU A 191 -2.19 -13.38 -5.04
C LEU A 191 -2.13 -14.88 -4.72
N SER A 192 -0.92 -15.44 -4.60
CA SER A 192 -0.75 -16.87 -4.33
C SER A 192 -1.13 -17.28 -2.90
N ALA A 193 -1.11 -16.36 -1.94
CA ALA A 193 -1.61 -16.61 -0.60
C ALA A 193 -3.13 -16.82 -0.58
N MET A 194 -3.86 -16.36 -1.60
CA MET A 194 -5.31 -16.60 -1.76
C MET A 194 -5.64 -17.94 -2.43
N ASP A 195 -4.65 -18.74 -2.80
CA ASP A 195 -4.83 -20.00 -3.51
C ASP A 195 -5.08 -21.16 -2.54
N ALA A 196 -6.29 -21.72 -2.55
CA ALA A 196 -6.71 -22.85 -1.72
C ALA A 196 -5.91 -24.15 -1.99
N THR A 197 -5.21 -24.21 -3.12
CA THR A 197 -4.46 -25.42 -3.52
C THR A 197 -3.01 -25.41 -3.04
N THR A 198 -2.61 -24.43 -2.20
CA THR A 198 -1.25 -24.35 -1.67
C THR A 198 -1.10 -25.11 -0.34
N ASP A 199 0.05 -25.76 -0.16
CA ASP A 199 0.39 -26.43 1.10
C ASP A 199 0.36 -25.47 2.30
N ALA A 200 0.77 -24.22 2.10
CA ALA A 200 0.77 -23.22 3.15
C ALA A 200 -0.64 -22.91 3.66
N TYR A 201 -1.63 -22.85 2.76
CA TYR A 201 -3.03 -22.69 3.11
C TYR A 201 -3.51 -23.88 3.99
N GLY A 202 -3.29 -25.11 3.53
CA GLY A 202 -3.67 -26.30 4.28
C GLY A 202 -2.98 -26.43 5.65
N ARG A 203 -1.70 -26.04 5.72
CA ARG A 203 -0.89 -26.10 6.96
C ARG A 203 -1.22 -25.02 7.97
N SER A 204 -1.61 -23.83 7.52
CA SER A 204 -1.88 -22.71 8.41
C SER A 204 -3.17 -22.85 9.20
N GLY A 205 -4.19 -23.50 8.63
CA GLY A 205 -5.54 -23.55 9.17
C GLY A 205 -6.25 -22.20 9.22
N GLN A 206 -5.66 -21.15 8.62
CA GLN A 206 -6.14 -19.76 8.66
C GLN A 206 -6.30 -19.19 7.25
N LYS A 207 -7.09 -18.12 7.12
CA LYS A 207 -7.40 -17.46 5.85
C LYS A 207 -7.20 -15.97 5.96
N PHE A 208 -6.65 -15.36 4.90
CA PHE A 208 -6.80 -13.91 4.71
C PHE A 208 -8.26 -13.59 4.40
N ALA A 209 -8.78 -12.51 4.96
CA ALA A 209 -10.13 -12.05 4.67
C ALA A 209 -10.26 -11.52 3.23
N ALA A 210 -9.21 -10.89 2.70
CA ALA A 210 -9.13 -10.38 1.34
C ALA A 210 -7.67 -10.11 0.95
N ALA A 211 -7.37 -10.01 -0.36
CA ALA A 211 -6.03 -9.61 -0.81
C ALA A 211 -6.05 -8.67 -2.00
N VAL A 212 -5.05 -7.78 -2.05
CA VAL A 212 -4.76 -6.88 -3.18
C VAL A 212 -3.39 -7.21 -3.76
N ALA A 213 -3.34 -7.45 -5.06
CA ALA A 213 -2.11 -7.71 -5.80
C ALA A 213 -1.83 -6.54 -6.76
N MET A 214 -0.83 -5.70 -6.42
CA MET A 214 -0.40 -4.57 -7.24
C MET A 214 0.61 -5.05 -8.29
N TYR A 215 0.28 -4.90 -9.56
CA TYR A 215 1.10 -5.30 -10.73
C TYR A 215 1.85 -6.62 -10.54
N PRO A 216 1.12 -7.71 -10.23
CA PRO A 216 1.73 -9.01 -9.95
C PRO A 216 2.20 -9.70 -11.23
N GLY A 217 3.19 -10.59 -11.12
CA GLY A 217 3.44 -11.59 -12.15
C GLY A 217 2.48 -12.77 -11.99
N CYS A 218 1.47 -12.87 -12.84
CA CYS A 218 0.45 -13.94 -12.79
C CYS A 218 0.85 -15.21 -13.57
N GLY A 219 1.98 -15.22 -14.25
CA GLY A 219 2.33 -16.24 -15.21
C GLY A 219 2.41 -17.66 -14.67
N TRP A 220 2.86 -17.83 -13.41
CA TRP A 220 2.89 -19.15 -12.78
C TRP A 220 1.48 -19.59 -12.37
N GLN A 221 0.71 -18.72 -11.71
CA GLN A 221 -0.63 -19.02 -11.22
C GLN A 221 -1.63 -19.32 -12.34
N SER A 222 -1.46 -18.66 -13.49
CA SER A 222 -2.32 -18.91 -14.67
C SER A 222 -2.05 -20.26 -15.38
N ARG A 223 -0.94 -20.96 -15.06
CA ARG A 223 -0.53 -22.22 -15.72
C ARG A 223 -0.28 -23.39 -14.77
N LYS A 224 -0.33 -23.16 -13.44
CA LYS A 224 -0.04 -24.20 -12.46
C LYS A 224 -1.07 -25.34 -12.47
N GLN A 225 -0.64 -26.49 -11.94
CA GLN A 225 -1.49 -27.63 -11.63
C GLN A 225 -1.26 -28.10 -10.18
N PRO A 226 -2.28 -28.36 -9.39
CA PRO A 226 -3.69 -28.10 -9.71
C PRO A 226 -3.94 -26.62 -9.99
N GLU A 227 -5.00 -26.32 -10.74
CA GLU A 227 -5.33 -24.97 -11.16
C GLU A 227 -5.52 -24.04 -9.96
N PHE A 228 -5.11 -22.76 -10.09
CA PHE A 228 -5.33 -21.73 -9.07
C PHE A 228 -6.81 -21.65 -8.70
N SER A 229 -7.12 -21.63 -7.41
CA SER A 229 -8.48 -21.51 -6.88
C SER A 229 -8.52 -20.48 -5.75
N ALA A 230 -9.16 -19.36 -5.99
CA ALA A 230 -9.28 -18.31 -4.99
C ALA A 230 -10.32 -18.68 -3.92
N TYR A 231 -9.90 -18.77 -2.68
CA TYR A 231 -10.81 -19.07 -1.56
C TYR A 231 -11.54 -17.84 -0.99
N GLY A 232 -11.21 -16.64 -1.46
CA GLY A 232 -11.79 -15.40 -0.98
C GLY A 232 -11.51 -14.22 -1.89
N PRO A 233 -12.00 -13.01 -1.55
CA PRO A 233 -11.88 -11.82 -2.36
C PRO A 233 -10.42 -11.49 -2.72
N LEU A 234 -10.16 -11.35 -4.02
CA LEU A 234 -8.85 -11.02 -4.59
C LEU A 234 -8.99 -9.91 -5.62
N LEU A 235 -8.32 -8.78 -5.38
CA LEU A 235 -8.24 -7.66 -6.31
C LEU A 235 -6.85 -7.64 -6.97
N ILE A 236 -6.80 -7.69 -8.29
CA ILE A 236 -5.58 -7.56 -9.10
C ILE A 236 -5.60 -6.21 -9.79
N LEU A 237 -4.58 -5.39 -9.56
CA LEU A 237 -4.41 -4.07 -10.15
C LEU A 237 -3.17 -4.08 -11.06
N ALA A 238 -3.34 -3.93 -12.36
CA ALA A 238 -2.27 -4.11 -13.35
C ALA A 238 -2.18 -2.94 -14.33
N GLY A 239 -0.96 -2.64 -14.79
CA GLY A 239 -0.73 -1.69 -15.86
C GLY A 239 -0.92 -2.35 -17.24
N GLU A 240 -1.60 -1.66 -18.16
CA GLU A 240 -1.83 -2.15 -19.53
C GLU A 240 -0.51 -2.35 -20.30
N LYS A 241 0.46 -1.43 -20.09
CA LYS A 241 1.76 -1.42 -20.76
C LYS A 241 2.89 -2.04 -19.93
N ASP A 242 2.55 -2.79 -18.88
CA ASP A 242 3.54 -3.44 -18.03
C ASP A 242 4.29 -4.51 -18.82
N ASP A 243 5.55 -4.23 -19.15
CA ASP A 243 6.45 -5.10 -19.89
C ASP A 243 7.42 -5.88 -18.98
N TRP A 244 7.30 -5.71 -17.67
CA TRP A 244 7.99 -6.53 -16.67
C TRP A 244 7.14 -7.68 -16.16
N THR A 245 5.89 -7.41 -15.83
CA THR A 245 4.88 -8.39 -15.45
C THR A 245 3.63 -8.19 -16.32
N PRO A 246 3.64 -8.69 -17.56
CA PRO A 246 2.55 -8.46 -18.50
C PRO A 246 1.18 -8.86 -17.97
N VAL A 247 0.15 -8.08 -18.32
CA VAL A 247 -1.20 -8.23 -17.79
C VAL A 247 -1.94 -9.47 -18.32
N GLU A 248 -1.59 -10.01 -19.50
CA GLU A 248 -2.34 -11.11 -20.13
C GLU A 248 -2.47 -12.38 -19.28
N PRO A 249 -1.42 -12.85 -18.57
CA PRO A 249 -1.59 -13.96 -17.62
C PRO A 249 -2.58 -13.65 -16.48
N CYS A 250 -2.66 -12.38 -16.04
CA CYS A 250 -3.65 -11.96 -15.04
C CYS A 250 -5.07 -11.96 -15.59
N ARG A 251 -5.26 -11.55 -16.85
CA ARG A 251 -6.56 -11.66 -17.56
C ARG A 251 -7.02 -13.11 -17.65
N THR A 252 -6.12 -13.99 -18.08
CA THR A 252 -6.40 -15.44 -18.15
C THR A 252 -6.83 -16.01 -16.80
N LEU A 253 -6.10 -15.65 -15.74
CA LEU A 253 -6.40 -16.09 -14.37
C LEU A 253 -7.76 -15.56 -13.92
N ALA A 254 -8.02 -14.26 -14.07
CA ALA A 254 -9.28 -13.64 -13.66
C ALA A 254 -10.49 -14.23 -14.38
N VAL A 255 -10.41 -14.42 -15.70
CA VAL A 255 -11.49 -15.03 -16.50
C VAL A 255 -11.80 -16.44 -16.02
N ARG A 256 -10.78 -17.29 -15.81
CA ARG A 256 -10.97 -18.66 -15.31
C ARG A 256 -11.57 -18.70 -13.90
N SER A 257 -11.11 -17.83 -13.01
CA SER A 257 -11.66 -17.72 -11.66
C SER A 257 -13.12 -17.29 -11.69
N GLN A 258 -13.47 -16.28 -12.51
CA GLN A 258 -14.85 -15.82 -12.67
C GLN A 258 -15.78 -16.91 -13.24
N GLN A 259 -15.30 -17.73 -14.17
CA GLN A 259 -16.04 -18.88 -14.69
C GLN A 259 -16.36 -19.94 -13.62
N ARG A 260 -15.59 -19.98 -12.52
CA ARG A 260 -15.84 -20.83 -11.35
C ARG A 260 -16.57 -20.09 -10.22
N ASN A 261 -17.08 -18.87 -10.48
CA ASN A 261 -17.70 -18.01 -9.48
C ASN A 261 -16.78 -17.65 -8.29
N GLU A 262 -15.48 -17.63 -8.50
CA GLU A 262 -14.51 -17.20 -7.50
C GLU A 262 -14.43 -15.67 -7.47
N PRO A 263 -14.30 -15.03 -6.30
CA PRO A 263 -14.36 -13.57 -6.15
C PRO A 263 -13.00 -12.93 -6.52
N VAL A 264 -12.63 -13.01 -7.80
CA VAL A 264 -11.43 -12.41 -8.37
C VAL A 264 -11.81 -11.25 -9.28
N GLU A 265 -11.29 -10.07 -8.96
CA GLU A 265 -11.43 -8.85 -9.75
C GLU A 265 -10.10 -8.47 -10.37
N LEU A 266 -10.10 -8.06 -11.62
CA LEU A 266 -8.95 -7.47 -12.31
C LEU A 266 -9.30 -6.08 -12.81
N VAL A 267 -8.52 -5.08 -12.38
CA VAL A 267 -8.55 -3.71 -12.93
C VAL A 267 -7.27 -3.45 -13.70
N VAL A 268 -7.42 -3.02 -14.95
CA VAL A 268 -6.29 -2.70 -15.82
C VAL A 268 -6.27 -1.20 -16.10
N TYR A 269 -5.14 -0.56 -15.82
CA TYR A 269 -4.96 0.88 -15.98
C TYR A 269 -4.34 1.21 -17.33
N PRO A 270 -5.07 1.97 -18.19
CA PRO A 270 -4.58 2.32 -19.52
C PRO A 270 -3.26 3.09 -19.47
N GLY A 271 -2.33 2.74 -20.36
CA GLY A 271 -1.04 3.43 -20.50
C GLY A 271 -0.08 3.28 -19.33
N ALA A 272 -0.44 2.57 -18.26
CA ALA A 272 0.39 2.39 -17.08
C ALA A 272 1.43 1.28 -17.29
N TYR A 273 2.67 1.55 -16.88
CA TYR A 273 3.78 0.61 -16.84
C TYR A 273 3.93 -0.04 -15.45
N HIS A 274 4.98 -0.84 -15.28
CA HIS A 274 5.31 -1.44 -13.98
C HIS A 274 5.54 -0.39 -12.89
N ALA A 275 5.06 -0.65 -11.67
CA ALA A 275 5.16 0.27 -10.54
C ALA A 275 4.55 1.67 -10.82
N PHE A 276 3.41 1.72 -11.49
CA PHE A 276 2.68 2.93 -11.84
C PHE A 276 2.30 3.81 -10.63
N ASP A 277 2.32 3.25 -9.43
CA ASP A 277 2.12 3.96 -8.16
C ASP A 277 3.36 4.74 -7.68
N SER A 278 4.47 4.64 -8.41
CA SER A 278 5.69 5.44 -8.19
C SER A 278 5.43 6.94 -8.34
N VAL A 279 6.37 7.75 -7.83
CA VAL A 279 6.43 9.20 -8.05
C VAL A 279 7.48 9.61 -9.09
N SER A 280 8.38 8.67 -9.46
CA SER A 280 9.41 8.90 -10.46
C SER A 280 8.83 8.85 -11.87
N GLU A 281 9.30 9.71 -12.77
CA GLU A 281 8.97 9.62 -14.19
C GLU A 281 9.26 8.23 -14.76
N VAL A 282 8.60 7.88 -15.86
CA VAL A 282 8.82 6.60 -16.53
C VAL A 282 10.24 6.54 -17.11
N TYR A 283 10.95 5.49 -16.79
CA TYR A 283 12.28 5.21 -17.32
C TYR A 283 12.45 3.74 -17.70
N VAL A 284 13.45 3.43 -18.52
CA VAL A 284 13.79 2.06 -18.88
C VAL A 284 14.85 1.52 -17.92
N ARG A 285 14.50 0.43 -17.24
CA ARG A 285 15.40 -0.30 -16.35
C ARG A 285 16.02 -1.48 -17.11
N LYS A 286 17.36 -1.41 -17.37
CA LYS A 286 18.08 -2.39 -18.20
C LYS A 286 18.77 -3.50 -17.40
N ASP A 287 18.86 -3.33 -16.07
CA ASP A 287 19.54 -4.28 -15.15
C ASP A 287 18.63 -5.47 -14.71
N VAL A 288 17.46 -5.62 -15.33
CA VAL A 288 16.51 -6.68 -14.97
C VAL A 288 16.41 -7.71 -16.09
N PRO A 289 16.69 -8.99 -15.80
CA PRO A 289 16.77 -10.04 -16.83
C PRO A 289 15.41 -10.66 -17.18
N ASN A 290 14.33 -10.28 -16.49
CA ASN A 290 13.04 -11.00 -16.50
C ASN A 290 11.90 -10.27 -17.22
N GLY A 291 12.20 -9.21 -17.98
CA GLY A 291 11.21 -8.50 -18.79
C GLY A 291 10.91 -9.20 -20.12
N VAL A 292 9.81 -8.84 -20.78
CA VAL A 292 9.45 -9.42 -22.09
C VAL A 292 10.34 -8.95 -23.23
N ASN A 293 11.03 -7.82 -23.03
CA ASN A 293 11.91 -7.21 -24.04
C ASN A 293 13.37 -7.68 -23.91
N GLY A 294 13.65 -8.68 -23.07
CA GLY A 294 15.01 -9.20 -22.84
C GLY A 294 15.98 -8.10 -22.42
N THR A 295 17.11 -7.97 -23.14
CA THR A 295 18.17 -6.99 -22.85
C THR A 295 17.78 -5.52 -23.14
N ALA A 296 16.66 -5.26 -23.82
CA ALA A 296 16.16 -3.89 -24.01
C ALA A 296 15.66 -3.25 -22.70
N GLY A 297 15.40 -4.08 -21.69
CA GLY A 297 14.95 -3.64 -20.38
C GLY A 297 13.43 -3.51 -20.28
N VAL A 298 12.97 -2.93 -19.16
CA VAL A 298 11.55 -2.78 -18.85
C VAL A 298 11.23 -1.35 -18.46
N HIS A 299 10.03 -0.89 -18.76
CA HIS A 299 9.55 0.43 -18.37
C HIS A 299 9.01 0.40 -16.93
N VAL A 300 9.46 1.35 -16.12
CA VAL A 300 9.06 1.50 -14.72
C VAL A 300 8.81 2.98 -14.44
N GLY A 301 7.74 3.32 -13.76
CA GLY A 301 7.52 4.70 -13.36
C GLY A 301 6.07 5.11 -13.21
N ALA A 302 5.87 6.35 -12.84
CA ALA A 302 4.59 6.91 -12.45
C ALA A 302 3.57 6.96 -13.59
N ASN A 303 2.34 6.63 -13.23
CA ASN A 303 1.14 7.07 -13.92
C ASN A 303 0.20 7.67 -12.85
N PRO A 304 0.15 9.00 -12.70
CA PRO A 304 -0.59 9.65 -11.61
C PRO A 304 -2.07 9.26 -11.56
N ALA A 305 -2.73 9.18 -12.73
CA ALA A 305 -4.13 8.82 -12.80
C ALA A 305 -4.35 7.36 -12.37
N ALA A 306 -3.50 6.44 -12.82
CA ALA A 306 -3.55 5.04 -12.41
C ALA A 306 -3.28 4.86 -10.92
N ARG A 307 -2.32 5.62 -10.36
CA ARG A 307 -2.02 5.60 -8.92
C ARG A 307 -3.21 6.05 -8.09
N GLU A 308 -3.82 7.18 -8.44
CA GLU A 308 -4.98 7.71 -7.72
C GLU A 308 -6.15 6.73 -7.76
N ALA A 309 -6.49 6.22 -8.94
CA ALA A 309 -7.56 5.25 -9.13
C ALA A 309 -7.28 3.93 -8.39
N ALA A 310 -6.04 3.44 -8.43
CA ALA A 310 -5.63 2.24 -7.70
C ALA A 310 -5.73 2.42 -6.19
N TYR A 311 -5.26 3.53 -5.64
CA TYR A 311 -5.33 3.80 -4.21
C TYR A 311 -6.77 3.99 -3.73
N LYS A 312 -7.63 4.61 -4.55
CA LYS A 312 -9.07 4.65 -4.28
C LYS A 312 -9.66 3.24 -4.23
N ARG A 313 -9.36 2.39 -5.24
CA ARG A 313 -9.90 1.01 -5.29
C ARG A 313 -9.37 0.14 -4.14
N VAL A 314 -8.13 0.32 -3.71
CA VAL A 314 -7.55 -0.35 -2.52
C VAL A 314 -8.34 0.00 -1.27
N ARG A 315 -8.66 1.29 -1.06
CA ARG A 315 -9.47 1.74 0.09
C ARG A 315 -10.85 1.12 0.08
N GLU A 316 -11.57 1.20 -1.04
CA GLU A 316 -12.91 0.65 -1.21
C GLU A 316 -12.93 -0.86 -0.95
N PHE A 317 -11.96 -1.59 -1.50
CA PHE A 317 -11.86 -3.03 -1.38
C PHE A 317 -11.60 -3.48 0.07
N PHE A 318 -10.68 -2.86 0.77
CA PHE A 318 -10.45 -3.21 2.17
C PHE A 318 -11.58 -2.76 3.10
N HIS A 319 -12.22 -1.63 2.82
CA HIS A 319 -13.42 -1.21 3.55
C HIS A 319 -14.55 -2.25 3.41
N GLU A 320 -14.80 -2.74 2.20
CA GLU A 320 -15.81 -3.75 1.92
C GLU A 320 -15.54 -5.08 2.65
N HIS A 321 -14.29 -5.54 2.67
CA HIS A 321 -13.98 -6.90 3.13
C HIS A 321 -13.42 -6.99 4.56
N LEU A 322 -12.82 -5.93 5.07
CA LEU A 322 -12.32 -5.91 6.46
C LEU A 322 -13.25 -5.14 7.40
N GLY A 323 -14.06 -4.22 6.88
CA GLY A 323 -14.91 -3.32 7.65
C GLY A 323 -14.09 -2.16 8.26
N ARG A 324 -14.70 -1.08 8.48
CA ARG A 324 -14.54 0.18 9.24
C ARG A 324 -15.08 1.34 8.50
#